data_e79294b6a5289051612d6c54c3052a42
#
_entry.id   e79294b6a5289051612d6c54c3052a42
#
_cell.length_a   1.000
_cell.length_b   1.000
_cell.length_c   1.000
_cell.angle_alpha   90.00
_cell.angle_beta   90.00
_cell.angle_gamma   90.00
#
_symmetry.space_group_name_H-M   'P 1'
#
loop_
_entity.id
_entity.type
_entity.pdbx_description
1 polymer ?
#
loop_
_entity_poly.entity_id
_entity_poly.type
_entity_poly.pdbx_seq_one_letter_code
_entity_poly.pdbx_strand_id
1 'polypeptide(L)'
;MNLNRHYLLPLLIAMLLIPAQDLSAKKKKQVKEPTDRELWAGVLYRMAEPVLSNMSEGKLQQNMLVELSPTWDGRNKKVTYMECFGRLMAGLAPWISLPDDDTVEGAQRKQLREWALKSYAQAVSPESPDYLLWRKEGQTLVDAAYIAESFIRGYDALWVPLDSVTKQRYITEFTQLRRVDPPYTNWLLFSATVESFLCKAGAPSDTYRIASALRKVEEWYVGDGWYSDGPDFAFDYYNSFVLHPMYIEPLEIMTNAGKNKVWNMPDCDYNRAVKRMQRFGIILERFISPEGTLPIFGRSITYRTGTLQPLALLAWSCLLYTSPSPRDKRQ
;
A
#
# COMPACT_ATOMS: atom_id res chain seq x y z
N MET A 1 -62.35 -48.46 34.62
CA MET A 1 -61.18 -49.24 34.20
C MET A 1 -60.03 -48.88 35.10
N ASN A 2 -59.71 -49.76 36.09
CA ASN A 2 -58.66 -49.53 37.07
C ASN A 2 -57.32 -49.90 36.43
N LEU A 3 -56.47 -48.92 36.16
CA LEU A 3 -55.07 -49.15 35.78
C LEU A 3 -54.24 -49.40 37.06
N ASN A 4 -53.68 -50.61 37.14
CA ASN A 4 -52.92 -51.14 38.25
C ASN A 4 -51.73 -50.24 38.61
N ARG A 5 -51.76 -49.74 39.82
CA ARG A 5 -50.72 -48.90 40.47
C ARG A 5 -49.37 -49.60 40.66
N HIS A 6 -49.27 -50.87 40.34
CA HIS A 6 -48.07 -51.71 40.66
C HIS A 6 -46.97 -51.71 39.59
N TYR A 7 -47.18 -51.11 38.41
CA TYR A 7 -46.18 -51.06 37.34
C TYR A 7 -45.41 -49.74 37.23
N LEU A 8 -45.83 -48.70 37.97
CA LEU A 8 -45.18 -47.40 37.93
C LEU A 8 -43.92 -47.29 38.84
N LEU A 9 -43.86 -48.09 39.89
CA LEU A 9 -42.75 -48.04 40.85
C LEU A 9 -41.43 -48.63 40.31
N PRO A 10 -41.38 -49.75 39.60
CA PRO A 10 -40.13 -50.28 39.03
C PRO A 10 -39.61 -49.43 37.84
N LEU A 11 -40.47 -48.70 37.14
CA LEU A 11 -39.98 -47.82 36.04
C LEU A 11 -39.28 -46.56 36.59
N LEU A 12 -39.72 -46.02 37.75
CA LEU A 12 -39.06 -44.88 38.38
C LEU A 12 -37.72 -45.26 39.01
N ILE A 13 -37.57 -46.49 39.52
CA ILE A 13 -36.31 -46.97 40.10
C ILE A 13 -35.29 -47.31 39.01
N ALA A 14 -35.75 -47.78 37.83
CA ALA A 14 -34.87 -48.03 36.71
C ALA A 14 -34.28 -46.74 36.08
N MET A 15 -34.99 -45.59 36.20
CA MET A 15 -34.46 -44.28 35.74
C MET A 15 -33.43 -43.69 36.72
N LEU A 16 -33.37 -44.15 37.98
CA LEU A 16 -32.39 -43.65 38.99
C LEU A 16 -31.08 -44.42 38.96
N LEU A 17 -30.97 -45.51 38.20
CA LEU A 17 -29.77 -46.33 38.08
C LEU A 17 -29.00 -46.19 36.75
N ILE A 18 -29.33 -45.17 35.95
CA ILE A 18 -28.49 -44.82 34.85
C ILE A 18 -27.21 -44.16 35.45
N PRO A 19 -26.02 -44.79 35.32
CA PRO A 19 -24.81 -44.14 35.77
C PRO A 19 -24.72 -42.83 35.05
N ALA A 20 -24.54 -41.72 35.79
CA ALA A 20 -24.20 -40.45 35.22
C ALA A 20 -22.93 -40.67 34.40
N GLN A 21 -23.06 -40.99 33.11
CA GLN A 21 -21.92 -40.90 32.23
C GLN A 21 -21.46 -39.46 32.31
N ASP A 22 -20.24 -39.30 32.80
CA ASP A 22 -19.52 -38.03 32.76
C ASP A 22 -19.69 -37.40 31.36
N LEU A 23 -20.68 -36.54 31.24
CA LEU A 23 -20.75 -35.55 30.20
C LEU A 23 -19.61 -34.56 30.48
N SER A 24 -18.36 -35.10 30.39
CA SER A 24 -17.20 -34.26 30.23
C SER A 24 -17.47 -33.44 28.96
N ALA A 25 -18.14 -32.31 29.14
CA ALA A 25 -18.28 -31.31 28.12
C ALA A 25 -16.86 -30.99 27.64
N LYS A 26 -16.45 -31.60 26.53
CA LYS A 26 -15.22 -31.18 25.84
C LYS A 26 -15.30 -29.67 25.79
N LYS A 27 -14.53 -28.96 26.63
CA LYS A 27 -14.37 -27.51 26.56
C LYS A 27 -14.06 -27.23 25.10
N LYS A 28 -15.04 -26.70 24.36
CA LYS A 28 -14.78 -26.16 23.04
C LYS A 28 -13.60 -25.22 23.26
N LYS A 29 -12.44 -25.53 22.65
CA LYS A 29 -11.31 -24.60 22.64
C LYS A 29 -11.91 -23.28 22.17
N GLN A 30 -11.96 -22.30 23.05
CA GLN A 30 -12.34 -20.94 22.67
C GLN A 30 -11.34 -20.54 21.60
N VAL A 31 -11.78 -20.48 20.36
CA VAL A 31 -10.97 -19.96 19.24
C VAL A 31 -10.76 -18.50 19.60
N LYS A 32 -9.52 -18.15 19.93
CA LYS A 32 -9.15 -16.76 20.23
C LYS A 32 -9.42 -15.94 18.96
N GLU A 33 -10.28 -14.95 19.07
CA GLU A 33 -10.49 -14.00 17.97
C GLU A 33 -9.16 -13.33 17.61
N PRO A 34 -8.86 -13.19 16.31
CA PRO A 34 -7.63 -12.54 15.88
C PRO A 34 -7.65 -11.06 16.29
N THR A 35 -6.52 -10.55 16.66
CA THR A 35 -6.33 -9.11 16.86
C THR A 35 -6.43 -8.35 15.54
N ASP A 36 -6.70 -7.03 15.58
CA ASP A 36 -6.74 -6.19 14.39
C ASP A 36 -5.44 -6.30 13.58
N ARG A 37 -4.28 -6.37 14.25
CA ARG A 37 -2.98 -6.58 13.60
C ARG A 37 -2.93 -7.90 12.85
N GLU A 38 -3.34 -8.99 13.49
CA GLU A 38 -3.36 -10.32 12.86
C GLU A 38 -4.31 -10.36 11.65
N LEU A 39 -5.45 -9.66 11.73
CA LEU A 39 -6.39 -9.53 10.62
C LEU A 39 -5.76 -8.74 9.44
N TRP A 40 -5.21 -7.57 9.70
CA TRP A 40 -4.62 -6.72 8.66
C TRP A 40 -3.39 -7.34 8.03
N ALA A 41 -2.47 -7.89 8.84
CA ALA A 41 -1.29 -8.59 8.34
C ALA A 41 -1.69 -9.83 7.52
N GLY A 42 -2.70 -10.58 7.97
CA GLY A 42 -3.24 -11.73 7.24
C GLY A 42 -3.88 -11.34 5.90
N VAL A 43 -4.59 -10.20 5.82
CA VAL A 43 -5.12 -9.69 4.55
C VAL A 43 -3.97 -9.33 3.60
N LEU A 44 -2.99 -8.58 4.09
CA LEU A 44 -1.84 -8.14 3.29
C LEU A 44 -1.03 -9.34 2.79
N TYR A 45 -0.80 -10.36 3.63
CA TYR A 45 -0.14 -11.60 3.22
C TYR A 45 -0.89 -12.31 2.09
N ARG A 46 -2.21 -12.50 2.23
CA ARG A 46 -3.04 -13.15 1.19
C ARG A 46 -3.09 -12.38 -0.13
N MET A 47 -2.91 -11.05 -0.09
CA MET A 47 -2.80 -10.25 -1.31
C MET A 47 -1.41 -10.38 -1.96
N ALA A 48 -0.36 -10.46 -1.16
CA ALA A 48 1.01 -10.44 -1.63
C ALA A 48 1.51 -11.83 -2.09
N GLU A 49 1.13 -12.88 -1.37
CA GLU A 49 1.60 -14.23 -1.59
C GLU A 49 1.40 -14.72 -3.05
N PRO A 50 0.19 -14.68 -3.66
CA PRO A 50 0.00 -15.18 -5.01
C PRO A 50 0.75 -14.36 -6.07
N VAL A 51 0.99 -13.08 -5.84
CA VAL A 51 1.75 -12.23 -6.78
C VAL A 51 3.23 -12.53 -6.67
N LEU A 52 3.79 -12.46 -5.47
CA LEU A 52 5.24 -12.57 -5.28
C LEU A 52 5.75 -14.00 -5.43
N SER A 53 5.01 -15.02 -5.00
CA SER A 53 5.39 -16.41 -5.22
C SER A 53 5.52 -16.73 -6.70
N ASN A 54 4.53 -16.34 -7.51
CA ASN A 54 4.56 -16.55 -8.95
C ASN A 54 5.66 -15.70 -9.63
N MET A 55 5.74 -14.41 -9.32
CA MET A 55 6.71 -13.53 -9.97
C MET A 55 8.15 -13.87 -9.60
N SER A 56 8.41 -14.37 -8.40
CA SER A 56 9.74 -14.84 -7.99
C SER A 56 10.27 -16.00 -8.83
N GLU A 57 9.38 -16.74 -9.49
CA GLU A 57 9.66 -17.86 -10.39
C GLU A 57 9.51 -17.53 -11.88
N GLY A 58 9.19 -16.26 -12.21
CA GLY A 58 8.94 -15.85 -13.61
C GLY A 58 7.61 -16.39 -14.18
N LYS A 59 6.61 -16.61 -13.33
CA LYS A 59 5.31 -17.21 -13.68
C LYS A 59 4.10 -16.28 -13.50
N LEU A 60 4.29 -15.02 -13.11
CA LEU A 60 3.17 -14.12 -12.85
C LEU A 60 2.33 -13.91 -14.11
N GLN A 61 2.95 -13.55 -15.23
CA GLN A 61 2.23 -13.31 -16.49
C GLN A 61 1.56 -14.58 -17.04
N GLN A 62 2.10 -15.75 -16.72
CA GLN A 62 1.50 -17.03 -17.09
C GLN A 62 0.25 -17.35 -16.27
N ASN A 63 0.28 -17.10 -14.97
CA ASN A 63 -0.73 -17.57 -14.01
C ASN A 63 -1.76 -16.50 -13.64
N MET A 64 -1.46 -15.23 -13.84
CA MET A 64 -2.41 -14.12 -13.61
C MET A 64 -3.14 -13.77 -14.90
N LEU A 65 -4.40 -14.16 -14.99
CA LEU A 65 -5.26 -13.79 -16.10
C LEU A 65 -5.67 -12.30 -15.97
N VAL A 66 -5.58 -11.58 -17.08
CA VAL A 66 -6.00 -10.17 -17.15
C VAL A 66 -7.40 -10.12 -17.75
N GLU A 67 -8.38 -9.75 -16.93
CA GLU A 67 -9.73 -9.43 -17.37
C GLU A 67 -9.77 -7.98 -17.86
N LEU A 68 -10.30 -7.79 -19.07
CA LEU A 68 -10.42 -6.46 -19.68
C LEU A 68 -11.87 -5.97 -19.58
N SER A 69 -12.03 -4.66 -19.34
CA SER A 69 -13.32 -4.02 -19.46
C SER A 69 -13.88 -4.18 -20.87
N PRO A 70 -15.21 -4.35 -21.04
CA PRO A 70 -15.85 -4.30 -22.35
C PRO A 70 -15.57 -2.99 -23.12
N THR A 71 -15.22 -1.92 -22.39
CA THR A 71 -14.88 -0.61 -22.93
C THR A 71 -13.37 -0.34 -22.86
N TRP A 72 -12.55 -1.38 -22.97
CA TRP A 72 -11.10 -1.25 -22.96
C TRP A 72 -10.62 -0.31 -24.07
N ASP A 73 -9.71 0.60 -23.73
CA ASP A 73 -9.22 1.64 -24.62
C ASP A 73 -8.16 1.18 -25.64
N GLY A 74 -7.83 -0.10 -25.65
CA GLY A 74 -6.88 -0.72 -26.60
C GLY A 74 -5.41 -0.62 -26.21
N ARG A 75 -5.07 -0.01 -25.05
CA ARG A 75 -3.68 -0.02 -24.56
C ARG A 75 -3.20 -1.45 -24.31
N ASN A 76 -1.88 -1.65 -24.28
CA ASN A 76 -1.31 -2.95 -24.06
C ASN A 76 -1.71 -3.48 -22.66
N LYS A 77 -2.43 -4.61 -22.61
CA LYS A 77 -2.88 -5.25 -21.36
C LYS A 77 -1.74 -5.60 -20.39
N LYS A 78 -0.49 -5.69 -20.87
CA LYS A 78 0.67 -5.97 -20.01
C LYS A 78 0.97 -4.85 -19.00
N VAL A 79 0.41 -3.64 -19.16
CA VAL A 79 0.48 -2.59 -18.13
C VAL A 79 -0.08 -3.08 -16.78
N THR A 80 -1.07 -3.97 -16.81
CA THR A 80 -1.70 -4.53 -15.60
C THR A 80 -0.71 -5.23 -14.68
N TYR A 81 0.28 -5.94 -15.22
CA TYR A 81 1.29 -6.64 -14.40
C TYR A 81 2.20 -5.65 -13.68
N MET A 82 2.57 -4.55 -14.34
CA MET A 82 3.37 -3.50 -13.71
C MET A 82 2.57 -2.74 -12.66
N GLU A 83 1.30 -2.46 -12.94
CA GLU A 83 0.38 -1.84 -11.99
C GLU A 83 0.18 -2.72 -10.75
N CYS A 84 -0.10 -4.01 -10.96
CA CYS A 84 -0.27 -4.99 -9.88
C CYS A 84 0.98 -5.05 -8.98
N PHE A 85 2.15 -5.28 -9.56
CA PHE A 85 3.39 -5.41 -8.82
C PHE A 85 3.79 -4.10 -8.14
N GLY A 86 3.78 -2.97 -8.85
CA GLY A 86 4.22 -1.68 -8.33
C GLY A 86 3.36 -1.22 -7.15
N ARG A 87 2.04 -1.24 -7.29
CA ARG A 87 1.12 -0.80 -6.23
C ARG A 87 1.14 -1.72 -5.02
N LEU A 88 1.23 -3.05 -5.25
CA LEU A 88 1.41 -4.01 -4.16
C LEU A 88 2.69 -3.69 -3.38
N MET A 89 3.81 -3.52 -4.07
CA MET A 89 5.11 -3.30 -3.44
C MET A 89 5.17 -1.97 -2.69
N ALA A 90 4.56 -0.90 -3.20
CA ALA A 90 4.50 0.39 -2.51
C ALA A 90 3.79 0.29 -1.15
N GLY A 91 2.70 -0.50 -1.08
CA GLY A 91 1.97 -0.74 0.17
C GLY A 91 2.65 -1.76 1.09
N LEU A 92 3.32 -2.76 0.52
CA LEU A 92 3.93 -3.88 1.25
C LEU A 92 5.29 -3.50 1.86
N ALA A 93 6.05 -2.64 1.21
CA ALA A 93 7.43 -2.31 1.55
C ALA A 93 7.66 -1.96 3.03
N PRO A 94 6.84 -1.10 3.68
CA PRO A 94 7.05 -0.79 5.09
C PRO A 94 6.96 -2.01 6.00
N TRP A 95 6.01 -2.92 5.73
CA TRP A 95 5.78 -4.09 6.56
C TRP A 95 6.88 -5.15 6.43
N ILE A 96 7.26 -5.49 5.20
CA ILE A 96 8.33 -6.49 4.96
C ILE A 96 9.72 -5.96 5.24
N SER A 97 9.88 -4.66 5.49
CA SER A 97 11.13 -4.03 5.93
C SER A 97 11.32 -4.04 7.45
N LEU A 98 10.31 -4.45 8.21
CA LEU A 98 10.46 -4.61 9.66
C LEU A 98 11.50 -5.69 9.98
N PRO A 99 12.20 -5.56 11.12
CA PRO A 99 13.17 -6.56 11.57
C PRO A 99 12.57 -7.96 11.65
N ASP A 100 13.40 -8.97 11.42
CA ASP A 100 12.99 -10.37 11.60
C ASP A 100 12.72 -10.66 13.08
N ASP A 101 11.73 -11.52 13.34
CA ASP A 101 11.40 -12.03 14.65
C ASP A 101 10.87 -13.47 14.52
N ASP A 102 10.77 -14.18 15.67
CA ASP A 102 10.37 -15.59 15.73
C ASP A 102 8.84 -15.80 15.72
N THR A 103 8.06 -14.78 15.35
CA THR A 103 6.60 -14.88 15.23
C THR A 103 6.19 -15.44 13.86
N VAL A 104 4.93 -15.91 13.78
CA VAL A 104 4.33 -16.31 12.50
C VAL A 104 4.35 -15.14 11.51
N GLU A 105 4.05 -13.93 11.98
CA GLU A 105 4.10 -12.71 11.17
C GLU A 105 5.53 -12.43 10.68
N GLY A 106 6.55 -12.60 11.56
CA GLY A 106 7.97 -12.46 11.19
C GLY A 106 8.40 -13.41 10.09
N ALA A 107 8.00 -14.69 10.20
CA ALA A 107 8.26 -15.69 9.16
C ALA A 107 7.60 -15.33 7.82
N GLN A 108 6.35 -14.83 7.85
CA GLN A 108 5.64 -14.35 6.64
C GLN A 108 6.35 -13.16 6.00
N ARG A 109 6.77 -12.17 6.78
CA ARG A 109 7.53 -11.00 6.28
C ARG A 109 8.83 -11.43 5.61
N LYS A 110 9.59 -12.32 6.24
CA LYS A 110 10.84 -12.85 5.70
C LYS A 110 10.60 -13.54 4.35
N GLN A 111 9.63 -14.44 4.29
CA GLN A 111 9.29 -15.15 3.06
C GLN A 111 8.88 -14.19 1.93
N LEU A 112 8.01 -13.22 2.21
CA LEU A 112 7.60 -12.24 1.22
C LEU A 112 8.77 -11.36 0.77
N ARG A 113 9.69 -10.99 1.66
CA ARG A 113 10.88 -10.22 1.31
C ARG A 113 11.81 -11.00 0.39
N GLU A 114 12.02 -12.29 0.63
CA GLU A 114 12.81 -13.17 -0.24
C GLU A 114 12.20 -13.27 -1.64
N TRP A 115 10.88 -13.45 -1.73
CA TRP A 115 10.17 -13.45 -3.01
C TRP A 115 10.20 -12.08 -3.69
N ALA A 116 10.04 -11.01 -2.93
CA ALA A 116 10.09 -9.65 -3.46
C ALA A 116 11.43 -9.33 -4.11
N LEU A 117 12.56 -9.68 -3.48
CA LEU A 117 13.89 -9.47 -4.05
C LEU A 117 14.07 -10.22 -5.38
N LYS A 118 13.61 -11.46 -5.47
CA LYS A 118 13.60 -12.23 -6.73
C LYS A 118 12.65 -11.59 -7.76
N SER A 119 11.47 -11.16 -7.33
CA SER A 119 10.48 -10.51 -8.20
C SER A 119 11.00 -9.20 -8.79
N TYR A 120 11.73 -8.40 -8.02
CA TYR A 120 12.39 -7.20 -8.55
C TYR A 120 13.41 -7.54 -9.64
N ALA A 121 14.16 -8.62 -9.49
CA ALA A 121 15.10 -9.06 -10.53
C ALA A 121 14.35 -9.53 -11.79
N GLN A 122 13.26 -10.29 -11.65
CA GLN A 122 12.41 -10.71 -12.78
C GLN A 122 11.79 -9.51 -13.50
N ALA A 123 11.29 -8.53 -12.75
CA ALA A 123 10.60 -7.35 -13.26
C ALA A 123 11.43 -6.54 -14.27
N VAL A 124 12.73 -6.55 -14.15
CA VAL A 124 13.66 -5.71 -14.93
C VAL A 124 14.66 -6.50 -15.75
N SER A 125 14.59 -7.85 -15.74
CA SER A 125 15.43 -8.72 -16.57
C SER A 125 14.78 -8.94 -17.95
N PRO A 126 15.38 -8.49 -19.05
CA PRO A 126 14.82 -8.69 -20.40
C PRO A 126 14.62 -10.17 -20.79
N GLU A 127 15.38 -11.08 -20.17
CA GLU A 127 15.31 -12.50 -20.39
C GLU A 127 14.18 -13.18 -19.60
N SER A 128 13.59 -12.47 -18.62
CA SER A 128 12.51 -13.00 -17.79
C SER A 128 11.18 -13.03 -18.53
N PRO A 129 10.40 -14.12 -18.41
CA PRO A 129 9.00 -14.12 -18.84
C PRO A 129 8.15 -13.04 -18.16
N ASP A 130 8.54 -12.61 -16.95
CA ASP A 130 7.87 -11.58 -16.17
C ASP A 130 8.51 -10.19 -16.30
N TYR A 131 9.37 -9.99 -17.33
CA TYR A 131 9.84 -8.65 -17.66
C TYR A 131 8.66 -7.70 -17.85
N LEU A 132 8.61 -6.62 -17.08
CA LEU A 132 7.49 -5.68 -17.08
C LEU A 132 7.51 -4.77 -18.31
N LEU A 133 6.36 -4.20 -18.61
CA LEU A 133 6.22 -3.27 -19.73
C LEU A 133 6.73 -1.88 -19.34
N TRP A 134 8.04 -1.64 -19.46
CA TRP A 134 8.67 -0.36 -19.11
C TRP A 134 8.52 0.73 -20.18
N ARG A 135 8.14 0.37 -21.40
CA ARG A 135 8.21 1.26 -22.57
C ARG A 135 6.94 1.21 -23.39
N LYS A 136 6.76 2.21 -24.27
CA LYS A 136 5.68 2.33 -25.26
C LYS A 136 4.34 2.84 -24.73
N GLU A 137 4.07 2.79 -23.45
CA GLU A 137 2.82 3.26 -22.84
C GLU A 137 3.10 4.42 -21.87
N GLY A 138 2.25 5.44 -21.84
CA GLY A 138 2.34 6.51 -20.84
C GLY A 138 2.09 6.01 -19.42
N GLN A 139 1.18 5.04 -19.28
CA GLN A 139 0.84 4.39 -17.99
C GLN A 139 2.08 3.86 -17.26
N THR A 140 3.14 3.49 -17.98
CA THR A 140 4.37 2.97 -17.37
C THR A 140 5.04 3.96 -16.41
N LEU A 141 4.88 5.28 -16.62
CA LEU A 141 5.37 6.29 -15.68
C LEU A 141 4.65 6.20 -14.34
N VAL A 142 3.33 6.00 -14.36
CA VAL A 142 2.50 5.87 -13.15
C VAL A 142 2.96 4.67 -12.33
N ASP A 143 3.03 3.51 -12.96
CA ASP A 143 3.27 2.25 -12.25
C ASP A 143 4.74 2.11 -11.83
N ALA A 144 5.66 2.66 -12.60
CA ALA A 144 7.06 2.79 -12.20
C ALA A 144 7.26 3.68 -10.98
N ALA A 145 6.44 4.72 -10.81
CA ALA A 145 6.50 5.58 -9.63
C ALA A 145 6.17 4.80 -8.35
N TYR A 146 5.21 3.87 -8.39
CA TYR A 146 4.94 3.00 -7.25
C TYR A 146 6.08 2.01 -6.97
N ILE A 147 6.77 1.52 -8.00
CA ILE A 147 7.98 0.72 -7.79
C ILE A 147 9.08 1.57 -7.14
N ALA A 148 9.29 2.80 -7.61
CA ALA A 148 10.24 3.73 -7.01
C ALA A 148 9.87 4.05 -5.54
N GLU A 149 8.57 4.29 -5.26
CA GLU A 149 8.04 4.53 -3.93
C GLU A 149 8.30 3.34 -2.99
N SER A 150 8.17 2.10 -3.49
CA SER A 150 8.49 0.90 -2.70
C SER A 150 9.98 0.85 -2.30
N PHE A 151 10.87 1.26 -3.19
CA PHE A 151 12.29 1.39 -2.86
C PHE A 151 12.59 2.57 -1.93
N ILE A 152 11.84 3.66 -2.02
CA ILE A 152 11.97 4.78 -1.09
C ILE A 152 11.61 4.33 0.33
N ARG A 153 10.49 3.62 0.49
CA ARG A 153 9.94 3.14 1.76
C ARG A 153 10.71 1.97 2.36
N GLY A 154 11.24 1.09 1.54
CA GLY A 154 11.98 -0.11 1.95
C GLY A 154 13.45 -0.10 1.51
N TYR A 155 14.12 1.05 1.51
CA TYR A 155 15.44 1.20 0.88
C TYR A 155 16.46 0.16 1.33
N ASP A 156 16.64 -0.01 2.64
CA ASP A 156 17.64 -0.92 3.20
C ASP A 156 17.27 -2.40 3.01
N ALA A 157 15.99 -2.73 3.03
CA ALA A 157 15.51 -4.10 2.92
C ALA A 157 15.26 -4.56 1.48
N LEU A 158 14.99 -3.64 0.55
CA LEU A 158 14.55 -3.97 -0.81
C LEU A 158 15.48 -3.48 -1.91
N TRP A 159 16.12 -2.29 -1.74
CA TRP A 159 17.05 -1.77 -2.74
C TRP A 159 18.51 -2.20 -2.46
N VAL A 160 18.96 -2.02 -1.22
CA VAL A 160 20.37 -2.30 -0.86
C VAL A 160 20.77 -3.74 -1.17
N PRO A 161 19.95 -4.79 -0.90
CA PRO A 161 20.31 -6.19 -1.15
C PRO A 161 20.32 -6.60 -2.62
N LEU A 162 19.75 -5.81 -3.55
CA LEU A 162 19.75 -6.15 -4.97
C LEU A 162 21.18 -6.17 -5.51
N ASP A 163 21.45 -7.06 -6.45
CA ASP A 163 22.71 -7.11 -7.15
C ASP A 163 22.93 -5.90 -8.07
N SER A 164 24.17 -5.66 -8.47
CA SER A 164 24.55 -4.49 -9.27
C SER A 164 23.89 -4.47 -10.66
N VAL A 165 23.68 -5.62 -11.28
CA VAL A 165 23.05 -5.72 -12.61
C VAL A 165 21.59 -5.34 -12.51
N THR A 166 20.86 -5.88 -11.53
CA THR A 166 19.47 -5.54 -11.27
C THR A 166 19.31 -4.04 -10.97
N LYS A 167 20.16 -3.48 -10.10
CA LYS A 167 20.17 -2.04 -9.83
C LYS A 167 20.39 -1.19 -11.07
N GLN A 168 21.37 -1.55 -11.90
CA GLN A 168 21.65 -0.82 -13.13
C GLN A 168 20.52 -0.89 -14.13
N ARG A 169 19.84 -2.03 -14.24
CA ARG A 169 18.65 -2.20 -15.07
C ARG A 169 17.52 -1.26 -14.62
N TYR A 170 17.24 -1.19 -13.30
CA TYR A 170 16.26 -0.23 -12.76
C TYR A 170 16.63 1.22 -13.06
N ILE A 171 17.87 1.61 -12.82
CA ILE A 171 18.34 2.97 -13.14
C ILE A 171 18.13 3.28 -14.62
N THR A 172 18.44 2.33 -15.51
CA THR A 172 18.23 2.49 -16.94
C THR A 172 16.75 2.66 -17.29
N GLU A 173 15.87 1.77 -16.80
CA GLU A 173 14.44 1.86 -17.11
C GLU A 173 13.79 3.12 -16.52
N PHE A 174 14.11 3.49 -15.28
CA PHE A 174 13.64 4.74 -14.68
C PHE A 174 14.10 5.97 -15.48
N THR A 175 15.35 6.01 -15.92
CA THR A 175 15.86 7.10 -16.76
C THR A 175 15.14 7.18 -18.11
N GLN A 176 14.77 6.04 -18.70
CA GLN A 176 14.03 5.98 -19.95
C GLN A 176 12.60 6.55 -19.84
N LEU A 177 12.03 6.62 -18.63
CA LEU A 177 10.71 7.22 -18.43
C LEU A 177 10.67 8.73 -18.64
N ARG A 178 11.83 9.39 -18.76
CA ARG A 178 11.93 10.82 -19.13
C ARG A 178 11.34 11.12 -20.50
N ARG A 179 11.15 10.11 -21.36
CA ARG A 179 10.45 10.24 -22.65
C ARG A 179 8.94 10.47 -22.50
N VAL A 180 8.36 10.19 -21.35
CA VAL A 180 6.94 10.39 -21.09
C VAL A 180 6.75 11.81 -20.58
N ASP A 181 5.97 12.60 -21.31
CA ASP A 181 5.53 13.91 -20.86
C ASP A 181 4.32 13.73 -19.95
N PRO A 182 4.45 14.00 -18.64
CA PRO A 182 3.33 13.82 -17.73
C PRO A 182 2.25 14.87 -18.01
N PRO A 183 0.96 14.49 -18.07
CA PRO A 183 -0.13 15.45 -18.06
C PRO A 183 -0.02 16.42 -16.88
N TYR A 184 -0.51 17.65 -17.08
CA TYR A 184 -0.42 18.74 -16.09
C TYR A 184 -1.42 18.54 -14.93
N THR A 185 -1.23 17.47 -14.18
CA THR A 185 -2.05 16.96 -13.07
C THR A 185 -1.16 16.28 -12.03
N ASN A 186 -1.73 15.44 -11.16
CA ASN A 186 -0.98 14.56 -10.25
C ASN A 186 0.15 13.76 -10.94
N TRP A 187 0.11 13.59 -12.26
CA TRP A 187 1.14 12.88 -13.02
C TRP A 187 2.53 13.51 -12.91
N LEU A 188 2.62 14.80 -12.62
CA LEU A 188 3.90 15.45 -12.34
C LEU A 188 4.61 14.77 -11.14
N LEU A 189 3.85 14.31 -10.15
CA LEU A 189 4.40 13.65 -8.97
C LEU A 189 4.93 12.25 -9.28
N PHE A 190 4.37 11.51 -10.24
CA PHE A 190 4.96 10.24 -10.66
C PHE A 190 6.37 10.45 -11.21
N SER A 191 6.54 11.46 -12.05
CA SER A 191 7.87 11.84 -12.55
C SER A 191 8.82 12.25 -11.41
N ALA A 192 8.34 13.08 -10.48
CA ALA A 192 9.14 13.52 -9.34
C ALA A 192 9.55 12.36 -8.42
N THR A 193 8.66 11.39 -8.19
CA THR A 193 8.93 10.21 -7.34
C THR A 193 10.04 9.35 -7.93
N VAL A 194 9.96 9.05 -9.24
CA VAL A 194 11.00 8.30 -9.95
C VAL A 194 12.35 9.01 -9.86
N GLU A 195 12.38 10.31 -10.15
CA GLU A 195 13.63 11.09 -10.12
C GLU A 195 14.18 11.27 -8.70
N SER A 196 13.30 11.39 -7.70
CA SER A 196 13.71 11.47 -6.30
C SER A 196 14.31 10.15 -5.81
N PHE A 197 13.77 9.01 -6.26
CA PHE A 197 14.40 7.72 -6.00
C PHE A 197 15.79 7.62 -6.65
N LEU A 198 15.92 8.02 -7.92
CA LEU A 198 17.24 8.06 -8.59
C LEU A 198 18.24 8.91 -7.80
N CYS A 199 17.80 10.07 -7.29
CA CYS A 199 18.59 10.91 -6.42
C CYS A 199 19.01 10.20 -5.12
N LYS A 200 18.08 9.52 -4.44
CA LYS A 200 18.33 8.75 -3.22
C LYS A 200 19.31 7.60 -3.47
N ALA A 201 19.20 6.95 -4.63
CA ALA A 201 20.08 5.86 -5.04
C ALA A 201 21.49 6.32 -5.50
N GLY A 202 21.74 7.63 -5.54
CA GLY A 202 23.02 8.18 -6.01
C GLY A 202 23.21 8.15 -7.53
N ALA A 203 22.13 7.91 -8.29
CA ALA A 203 22.12 7.92 -9.74
C ALA A 203 21.86 9.33 -10.31
N PRO A 204 22.20 9.59 -11.60
CA PRO A 204 21.86 10.84 -12.25
C PRO A 204 20.34 11.08 -12.27
N SER A 205 19.88 12.13 -11.59
CA SER A 205 18.48 12.51 -11.47
C SER A 205 18.18 13.83 -12.19
N ASP A 206 16.97 13.92 -12.76
CA ASP A 206 16.47 15.16 -13.36
C ASP A 206 15.84 16.06 -12.29
N THR A 207 16.64 16.96 -11.80
CA THR A 207 16.27 17.87 -10.71
C THR A 207 15.21 18.89 -11.10
N TYR A 208 15.12 19.22 -12.40
CA TYR A 208 14.08 20.11 -12.90
C TYR A 208 12.68 19.46 -12.81
N ARG A 209 12.57 18.17 -13.14
CA ARG A 209 11.31 17.40 -13.01
C ARG A 209 10.83 17.37 -11.57
N ILE A 210 11.73 17.14 -10.62
CA ILE A 210 11.40 17.15 -9.19
C ILE A 210 10.93 18.55 -8.77
N ALA A 211 11.75 19.58 -9.03
CA ALA A 211 11.46 20.93 -8.59
C ALA A 211 10.17 21.48 -9.20
N SER A 212 9.94 21.24 -10.49
CA SER A 212 8.73 21.71 -11.19
C SER A 212 7.47 21.06 -10.63
N ALA A 213 7.50 19.76 -10.36
CA ALA A 213 6.38 19.04 -9.76
C ALA A 213 6.05 19.55 -8.37
N LEU A 214 7.07 19.63 -7.49
CA LEU A 214 6.87 20.07 -6.10
C LEU A 214 6.34 21.50 -6.02
N ARG A 215 6.89 22.43 -6.80
CA ARG A 215 6.40 23.81 -6.87
C ARG A 215 4.95 23.87 -7.37
N LYS A 216 4.63 23.08 -8.37
CA LYS A 216 3.29 23.10 -8.94
C LYS A 216 2.24 22.56 -7.96
N VAL A 217 2.55 21.50 -7.22
CA VAL A 217 1.66 20.99 -6.16
C VAL A 217 1.51 22.01 -5.04
N GLU A 218 2.58 22.76 -4.69
CA GLU A 218 2.48 23.85 -3.72
C GLU A 218 1.51 24.96 -4.16
N GLU A 219 1.54 25.33 -5.45
CA GLU A 219 0.61 26.28 -6.05
C GLU A 219 -0.85 25.76 -6.06
N TRP A 220 -1.05 24.46 -6.14
CA TRP A 220 -2.37 23.81 -6.17
C TRP A 220 -2.98 23.58 -4.78
N TYR A 221 -2.36 24.07 -3.71
CA TYR A 221 -2.94 23.97 -2.37
C TYR A 221 -4.17 24.86 -2.26
N VAL A 222 -5.32 24.27 -1.93
CA VAL A 222 -6.61 24.97 -1.85
C VAL A 222 -7.14 25.18 -0.43
N GLY A 223 -6.40 24.75 0.57
CA GLY A 223 -6.79 24.91 1.99
C GLY A 223 -7.24 23.59 2.63
N ASP A 224 -7.36 23.58 3.95
CA ASP A 224 -7.82 22.44 4.77
C ASP A 224 -7.13 21.10 4.49
N GLY A 225 -5.90 21.12 4.01
CA GLY A 225 -5.14 19.93 3.65
C GLY A 225 -5.44 19.39 2.26
N TRP A 226 -6.24 20.08 1.46
CA TRP A 226 -6.56 19.67 0.09
C TRP A 226 -5.65 20.32 -0.94
N TYR A 227 -5.30 19.55 -1.96
CA TYR A 227 -4.64 20.00 -3.18
C TYR A 227 -5.57 19.79 -4.38
N SER A 228 -5.51 20.71 -5.34
CA SER A 228 -6.11 20.48 -6.66
C SER A 228 -5.31 19.43 -7.44
N ASP A 229 -5.99 18.66 -8.27
CA ASP A 229 -5.38 17.71 -9.20
C ASP A 229 -5.26 18.34 -10.59
N GLY A 230 -4.45 19.37 -10.67
CA GLY A 230 -4.33 20.23 -11.85
C GLY A 230 -4.90 21.63 -11.60
N PRO A 231 -5.09 22.45 -12.67
CA PRO A 231 -5.58 23.82 -12.56
C PRO A 231 -6.97 23.92 -11.93
N ASP A 232 -7.84 22.94 -12.22
CA ASP A 232 -9.22 22.92 -11.74
C ASP A 232 -9.38 21.96 -10.57
N PHE A 233 -9.97 22.44 -9.48
CA PHE A 233 -10.17 21.62 -8.30
C PHE A 233 -11.18 20.50 -8.56
N ALA A 234 -10.78 19.28 -8.21
CA ALA A 234 -11.64 18.10 -8.17
C ALA A 234 -11.63 17.48 -6.78
N PHE A 235 -12.81 17.24 -6.22
CA PHE A 235 -12.96 16.54 -4.95
C PHE A 235 -12.94 15.04 -5.22
N ASP A 236 -11.78 14.41 -5.05
CA ASP A 236 -11.55 13.00 -5.36
C ASP A 236 -10.52 12.32 -4.44
N TYR A 237 -10.30 11.03 -4.66
CA TYR A 237 -9.37 10.23 -3.88
C TYR A 237 -7.89 10.44 -4.19
N TYR A 238 -7.55 11.23 -5.21
CA TYR A 238 -6.14 11.43 -5.58
C TYR A 238 -5.37 12.21 -4.52
N ASN A 239 -6.04 13.01 -3.68
CA ASN A 239 -5.40 13.60 -2.51
C ASN A 239 -4.83 12.55 -1.56
N SER A 240 -5.56 11.44 -1.35
CA SER A 240 -5.10 10.33 -0.52
C SER A 240 -4.07 9.45 -1.21
N PHE A 241 -4.30 9.16 -2.50
CA PHE A 241 -3.63 8.09 -3.19
C PHE A 241 -2.33 8.53 -3.87
N VAL A 242 -2.23 9.82 -4.27
CA VAL A 242 -1.07 10.37 -4.99
C VAL A 242 -0.57 11.66 -4.37
N LEU A 243 -1.44 12.68 -4.24
CA LEU A 243 -1.00 14.05 -3.95
C LEU A 243 -0.25 14.16 -2.63
N HIS A 244 -0.77 13.66 -1.52
CA HIS A 244 -0.05 13.69 -0.25
C HIS A 244 1.18 12.79 -0.21
N PRO A 245 1.09 11.47 -0.53
CA PRO A 245 2.24 10.58 -0.42
C PRO A 245 3.40 11.01 -1.33
N MET A 246 3.10 11.18 -2.61
CA MET A 246 4.13 11.46 -3.62
C MET A 246 4.57 12.93 -3.66
N TYR A 247 3.96 13.81 -2.86
CA TYR A 247 4.49 15.14 -2.58
C TYR A 247 5.46 15.11 -1.40
N ILE A 248 5.09 14.44 -0.31
CA ILE A 248 5.86 14.43 0.94
C ILE A 248 7.14 13.60 0.80
N GLU A 249 7.09 12.41 0.24
CA GLU A 249 8.25 11.53 0.15
C GLU A 249 9.39 12.10 -0.74
N PRO A 250 9.13 12.62 -1.95
CA PRO A 250 10.14 13.35 -2.69
C PRO A 250 10.66 14.58 -1.96
N LEU A 251 9.79 15.35 -1.31
CA LEU A 251 10.19 16.55 -0.58
C LEU A 251 11.08 16.21 0.61
N GLU A 252 10.82 15.13 1.33
CA GLU A 252 11.67 14.61 2.39
C GLU A 252 13.07 14.25 1.88
N ILE A 253 13.14 13.51 0.76
CA ILE A 253 14.42 13.12 0.14
C ILE A 253 15.22 14.38 -0.24
N MET A 254 14.58 15.36 -0.84
CA MET A 254 15.22 16.61 -1.25
C MET A 254 15.69 17.43 -0.05
N THR A 255 14.91 17.46 1.02
CA THR A 255 15.23 18.15 2.27
C THR A 255 16.45 17.50 2.93
N ASN A 256 16.44 16.18 3.09
CA ASN A 256 17.52 15.40 3.71
C ASN A 256 18.81 15.47 2.89
N ALA A 257 18.71 15.54 1.57
CA ALA A 257 19.88 15.75 0.69
C ALA A 257 20.39 17.20 0.70
N GLY A 258 19.76 18.12 1.43
CA GLY A 258 20.08 19.57 1.44
C GLY A 258 19.83 20.28 0.12
N LYS A 259 19.17 19.62 -0.82
CA LYS A 259 19.00 20.10 -2.21
C LYS A 259 17.88 21.13 -2.37
N ASN A 260 16.91 21.18 -1.45
CA ASN A 260 15.87 22.21 -1.43
C ASN A 260 16.44 23.63 -1.32
N LYS A 261 17.57 23.80 -0.61
CA LYS A 261 18.28 25.09 -0.52
C LYS A 261 19.04 25.41 -1.81
N VAL A 262 19.68 24.40 -2.41
CA VAL A 262 20.47 24.56 -3.64
C VAL A 262 19.60 24.99 -4.81
N TRP A 263 18.34 24.51 -4.85
CA TRP A 263 17.43 24.80 -5.96
C TRP A 263 16.49 25.97 -5.71
N ASN A 264 16.73 26.71 -4.63
CA ASN A 264 15.93 27.89 -4.28
C ASN A 264 14.41 27.61 -4.34
N MET A 265 13.98 26.61 -3.58
CA MET A 265 12.56 26.27 -3.42
C MET A 265 12.07 26.67 -2.02
N PRO A 266 12.06 27.97 -1.66
CA PRO A 266 11.67 28.42 -0.32
C PRO A 266 10.21 28.10 -0.01
N ASP A 267 9.38 27.95 -1.04
CA ASP A 267 7.95 27.69 -0.91
C ASP A 267 7.62 26.22 -0.69
N CYS A 268 8.57 25.32 -0.95
CA CYS A 268 8.41 23.88 -0.74
C CYS A 268 9.02 23.48 0.61
N ASP A 269 8.20 23.48 1.66
CA ASP A 269 8.62 23.17 3.03
C ASP A 269 8.03 21.85 3.53
N TYR A 270 8.89 20.91 3.93
CA TYR A 270 8.51 19.59 4.40
C TYR A 270 7.58 19.64 5.62
N ASN A 271 7.91 20.46 6.62
CA ASN A 271 7.10 20.54 7.84
C ASN A 271 5.71 21.11 7.57
N ARG A 272 5.61 22.07 6.65
CA ARG A 272 4.31 22.61 6.21
C ARG A 272 3.50 21.55 5.46
N ALA A 273 4.12 20.80 4.56
CA ALA A 273 3.47 19.70 3.85
C ALA A 273 2.93 18.63 4.81
N VAL A 274 3.72 18.26 5.83
CA VAL A 274 3.29 17.34 6.90
C VAL A 274 2.09 17.90 7.67
N LYS A 275 2.12 19.17 8.08
CA LYS A 275 0.98 19.79 8.77
C LYS A 275 -0.30 19.80 7.93
N ARG A 276 -0.17 20.00 6.61
CA ARG A 276 -1.30 19.91 5.68
C ARG A 276 -1.83 18.49 5.59
N MET A 277 -0.95 17.48 5.54
CA MET A 277 -1.37 16.07 5.56
C MET A 277 -2.02 15.69 6.90
N GLN A 278 -1.53 16.20 8.03
CA GLN A 278 -2.19 16.02 9.34
C GLN A 278 -3.61 16.60 9.32
N ARG A 279 -3.77 17.83 8.78
CA ARG A 279 -5.10 18.46 8.65
C ARG A 279 -6.03 17.62 7.75
N PHE A 280 -5.53 17.15 6.64
CA PHE A 280 -6.25 16.24 5.74
C PHE A 280 -6.63 14.92 6.43
N GLY A 281 -5.71 14.33 7.20
CA GLY A 281 -5.95 13.11 7.97
C GLY A 281 -7.10 13.23 8.97
N ILE A 282 -7.20 14.36 9.66
CA ILE A 282 -8.33 14.66 10.59
C ILE A 282 -9.66 14.66 9.84
N ILE A 283 -9.70 15.22 8.63
CA ILE A 283 -10.91 15.25 7.80
C ILE A 283 -11.23 13.84 7.31
N LEU A 284 -10.21 13.13 6.84
CA LEU A 284 -10.34 11.79 6.30
C LEU A 284 -10.86 10.78 7.35
N GLU A 285 -10.40 10.87 8.59
CA GLU A 285 -10.92 10.07 9.70
C GLU A 285 -12.43 10.28 9.89
N ARG A 286 -12.90 11.52 9.74
CA ARG A 286 -14.33 11.85 9.86
C ARG A 286 -15.19 11.33 8.70
N PHE A 287 -14.58 10.99 7.58
CA PHE A 287 -15.29 10.35 6.46
C PHE A 287 -15.60 8.88 6.70
N ILE A 288 -14.95 8.25 7.68
CA ILE A 288 -15.23 6.87 8.04
C ILE A 288 -16.56 6.85 8.81
N SER A 289 -17.57 6.20 8.22
CA SER A 289 -18.88 6.02 8.88
C SER A 289 -18.76 5.10 10.11
N PRO A 290 -19.76 5.09 10.99
CA PRO A 290 -19.79 4.14 12.12
C PRO A 290 -19.70 2.67 11.70
N GLU A 291 -20.16 2.33 10.49
CA GLU A 291 -20.12 0.99 9.90
C GLU A 291 -18.76 0.70 9.21
N GLY A 292 -17.80 1.62 9.25
CA GLY A 292 -16.50 1.47 8.62
C GLY A 292 -16.46 1.71 7.11
N THR A 293 -17.53 2.32 6.54
CA THR A 293 -17.59 2.65 5.12
C THR A 293 -17.04 4.05 4.84
N LEU A 294 -16.63 4.29 3.60
CA LEU A 294 -16.20 5.60 3.10
C LEU A 294 -17.18 6.11 2.05
N PRO A 295 -17.46 7.42 1.99
CA PRO A 295 -18.33 8.00 0.98
C PRO A 295 -17.77 7.77 -0.42
N ILE A 296 -18.66 7.65 -1.39
CA ILE A 296 -18.30 7.54 -2.80
C ILE A 296 -18.33 8.95 -3.39
N PHE A 297 -17.19 9.44 -3.85
CA PHE A 297 -17.08 10.74 -4.50
C PHE A 297 -15.94 10.78 -5.54
N GLY A 298 -16.01 11.74 -6.44
CA GLY A 298 -15.01 11.94 -7.47
C GLY A 298 -14.97 10.84 -8.52
N ARG A 299 -13.80 10.67 -9.12
CA ARG A 299 -13.50 9.69 -10.17
C ARG A 299 -12.65 8.54 -9.65
N SER A 300 -12.49 7.50 -10.49
CA SER A 300 -11.60 6.37 -10.18
C SER A 300 -11.96 5.69 -8.86
N ILE A 301 -13.24 5.38 -8.69
CA ILE A 301 -13.85 4.90 -7.42
C ILE A 301 -13.18 3.62 -6.90
N THR A 302 -12.59 2.80 -7.75
CA THR A 302 -11.81 1.63 -7.36
C THR A 302 -10.63 1.97 -6.45
N TYR A 303 -10.08 3.18 -6.55
CA TYR A 303 -8.97 3.65 -5.71
C TYR A 303 -9.38 4.07 -4.29
N ARG A 304 -10.68 4.04 -3.95
CA ARG A 304 -11.16 4.32 -2.59
C ARG A 304 -10.52 3.43 -1.51
N THR A 305 -10.03 2.26 -1.88
CA THR A 305 -9.28 1.38 -0.97
C THR A 305 -7.95 1.98 -0.53
N GLY A 306 -7.35 2.86 -1.34
CA GLY A 306 -6.16 3.64 -1.00
C GLY A 306 -6.42 4.91 -0.20
N THR A 307 -7.68 5.21 0.13
CA THR A 307 -8.08 6.46 0.81
C THR A 307 -7.39 6.64 2.15
N LEU A 308 -7.10 5.56 2.86
CA LEU A 308 -6.47 5.60 4.19
C LEU A 308 -4.94 5.73 4.15
N GLN A 309 -4.32 5.80 2.98
CA GLN A 309 -2.87 5.89 2.84
C GLN A 309 -2.24 7.07 3.60
N PRO A 310 -2.79 8.31 3.59
CA PRO A 310 -2.24 9.39 4.40
C PRO A 310 -2.29 9.12 5.91
N LEU A 311 -3.34 8.44 6.40
CA LEU A 311 -3.41 8.04 7.81
C LEU A 311 -2.32 7.03 8.16
N ALA A 312 -2.10 6.04 7.29
CA ALA A 312 -1.03 5.06 7.47
C ALA A 312 0.36 5.72 7.43
N LEU A 313 0.57 6.66 6.51
CA LEU A 313 1.82 7.40 6.39
C LEU A 313 2.08 8.28 7.62
N LEU A 314 1.05 8.98 8.13
CA LEU A 314 1.14 9.76 9.37
C LEU A 314 1.44 8.86 10.58
N ALA A 315 0.80 7.71 10.69
CA ALA A 315 1.06 6.76 11.77
C ALA A 315 2.50 6.21 11.71
N TRP A 316 2.96 5.85 10.52
CA TRP A 316 4.33 5.36 10.30
C TRP A 316 5.39 6.41 10.67
N SER A 317 5.14 7.66 10.33
CA SER A 317 6.02 8.79 10.68
C SER A 317 5.88 9.26 12.13
N CYS A 318 5.09 8.59 12.97
CA CYS A 318 4.78 8.95 14.35
C CYS A 318 4.16 10.36 14.51
N LEU A 319 3.52 10.88 13.48
CA LEU A 319 3.00 12.25 13.42
C LEU A 319 1.54 12.39 13.88
N LEU A 320 0.83 11.25 14.07
CA LEU A 320 -0.58 11.25 14.51
C LEU A 320 -0.78 11.30 16.04
N TYR A 321 0.24 10.97 16.84
CA TYR A 321 0.11 10.82 18.28
C TYR A 321 -0.04 12.14 19.07
N THR A 322 -0.05 13.28 18.41
CA THR A 322 -0.13 14.58 19.05
C THR A 322 -1.55 15.13 19.20
N SER A 323 -2.57 14.42 18.69
CA SER A 323 -3.97 14.83 18.86
C SER A 323 -4.79 13.65 19.38
N PRO A 324 -5.30 13.73 20.63
CA PRO A 324 -6.18 12.69 21.16
C PRO A 324 -7.42 12.59 20.28
N SER A 325 -7.76 11.38 19.85
CA SER A 325 -8.98 11.13 19.10
C SER A 325 -10.20 11.67 19.86
N PRO A 326 -11.18 12.27 19.20
CA PRO A 326 -12.45 12.63 19.85
C PRO A 326 -13.14 11.44 20.54
N ARG A 327 -12.79 10.20 20.18
CA ARG A 327 -13.28 8.97 20.83
C ARG A 327 -12.68 8.77 22.22
N ASP A 328 -11.43 9.20 22.45
CA ASP A 328 -10.74 9.04 23.74
C ASP A 328 -11.31 9.96 24.84
N LYS A 329 -12.12 10.95 24.46
CA LYS A 329 -12.81 11.86 25.40
C LYS A 329 -14.20 11.37 25.84
N ARG A 330 -14.64 10.18 25.43
CA ARG A 330 -15.95 9.60 25.76
C ARG A 330 -15.87 8.37 26.68
N GLN A 331 -14.72 8.17 27.34
CA GLN A 331 -14.59 7.20 28.45
C GLN A 331 -14.67 7.88 29.78
#